data_47b917112fd486770d9e200c26f7a06a
#
_entry.id   47b917112fd486770d9e200c26f7a06a
#
_cell.length_a   1.000
_cell.length_b   1.000
_cell.length_c   1.000
_cell.angle_alpha   90.00
_cell.angle_beta   90.00
_cell.angle_gamma   90.00
#
_symmetry.space_group_name_H-M   'P 1'
#
loop_
_entity.id
_entity.type
_entity.pdbx_description
1 polymer ?
#
loop_
_entity_poly.entity_id
_entity_poly.type
_entity_poly.pdbx_seq_one_letter_code
_entity_poly.pdbx_strand_id
1 'polypeptide(L)'
;NAFITDRPNKDNPTTPTTAKSNSVKVDSEGNAVITRSIVADVISVAQTDSIKHGNTKNGIAVVVPVEISKALAGVQITLKADALDKLVSSGVKRFTIDTDSMADFGFMLDTLKELNRQTTGDLILKMKKTAVTSQEVETAIGNRPVYDITLWEVKNGKETVVNLSGKTVSIAIPYTPAKNEQPGNLYAVYVDENGNVQWISKS
;
A
#
# COMPACT_ATOMS: atom_id res chain seq x y z
N ASN A 1 -4.77 -16.94 16.24
CA ASN A 1 -4.41 -15.82 15.35
C ASN A 1 -4.34 -14.57 16.23
N ALA A 2 -3.16 -13.96 16.32
CA ALA A 2 -2.96 -12.74 17.08
C ALA A 2 -3.01 -11.54 16.11
N PHE A 3 -3.93 -10.60 16.37
CA PHE A 3 -3.99 -9.32 15.68
C PHE A 3 -3.46 -8.24 16.61
N ILE A 4 -2.71 -7.29 16.06
CA ILE A 4 -2.26 -6.11 16.77
C ILE A 4 -3.24 -4.99 16.48
N THR A 5 -3.81 -4.38 17.52
CA THR A 5 -4.64 -3.19 17.38
C THR A 5 -3.90 -1.99 17.96
N ASP A 6 -3.72 -0.95 17.17
CA ASP A 6 -3.31 0.35 17.68
C ASP A 6 -4.51 0.99 18.40
N ARG A 7 -4.36 1.27 19.68
CA ARG A 7 -5.41 1.96 20.42
C ARG A 7 -5.58 3.37 19.85
N PRO A 8 -6.83 3.83 19.69
CA PRO A 8 -7.05 5.22 19.33
C PRO A 8 -6.34 6.10 20.36
N ASN A 9 -5.50 7.00 19.89
CA ASN A 9 -4.88 7.98 20.76
C ASN A 9 -6.01 8.82 21.40
N LYS A 10 -6.08 8.85 22.74
CA LYS A 10 -7.06 9.67 23.44
C LYS A 10 -6.98 11.15 23.09
N ASP A 11 -5.78 11.57 22.64
CA ASP A 11 -5.49 12.96 22.29
C ASP A 11 -5.81 13.29 20.82
N ASN A 12 -6.19 12.29 20.01
CA ASN A 12 -6.58 12.49 18.62
C ASN A 12 -7.87 11.72 18.27
N PRO A 13 -9.03 12.27 18.63
CA PRO A 13 -10.34 11.61 18.45
C PRO A 13 -10.79 11.53 16.98
N THR A 14 -9.98 11.99 16.01
CA THR A 14 -10.31 11.99 14.59
C THR A 14 -9.73 10.81 13.82
N THR A 15 -8.82 10.03 14.42
CA THR A 15 -8.19 8.90 13.76
C THR A 15 -9.07 7.65 13.78
N PRO A 16 -9.16 6.91 12.66
CA PRO A 16 -9.82 5.61 12.63
C PRO A 16 -9.17 4.59 13.56
N THR A 17 -9.95 3.66 14.09
CA THR A 17 -9.40 2.50 14.79
C THR A 17 -8.71 1.58 13.79
N THR A 18 -7.42 1.31 14.02
CA THR A 18 -6.59 0.52 13.11
C THR A 18 -6.38 -0.89 13.65
N ALA A 19 -6.56 -1.90 12.81
CA ALA A 19 -6.16 -3.28 13.09
C ALA A 19 -5.21 -3.80 12.02
N LYS A 20 -4.29 -4.67 12.45
CA LYS A 20 -3.29 -5.31 11.59
C LYS A 20 -3.56 -6.81 11.53
N SER A 21 -3.61 -7.41 10.33
CA SER A 21 -3.76 -8.86 10.16
C SER A 21 -2.46 -9.61 10.47
N ASN A 22 -2.51 -10.93 10.47
CA ASN A 22 -1.31 -11.73 10.31
C ASN A 22 -0.65 -11.44 8.96
N SER A 23 0.67 -11.65 8.88
CA SER A 23 1.43 -11.43 7.64
C SER A 23 1.03 -12.42 6.56
N VAL A 24 0.87 -11.90 5.34
CA VAL A 24 0.78 -12.70 4.12
C VAL A 24 2.21 -12.96 3.64
N LYS A 25 2.56 -14.22 3.44
CA LYS A 25 3.90 -14.58 2.95
C LYS A 25 3.95 -14.50 1.43
N VAL A 26 5.03 -13.94 0.93
CA VAL A 26 5.37 -13.99 -0.49
C VAL A 26 5.98 -15.37 -0.78
N ASP A 27 5.57 -16.00 -1.87
CA ASP A 27 6.13 -17.27 -2.31
C ASP A 27 7.52 -17.10 -2.97
N SER A 28 8.14 -18.20 -3.38
CA SER A 28 9.46 -18.18 -4.03
C SER A 28 9.50 -17.49 -5.38
N GLU A 29 8.33 -17.28 -6.00
CA GLU A 29 8.19 -16.59 -7.29
C GLU A 29 7.89 -15.10 -7.13
N GLY A 30 7.73 -14.63 -5.90
CA GLY A 30 7.43 -13.23 -5.61
C GLY A 30 5.94 -12.89 -5.53
N ASN A 31 5.04 -13.90 -5.39
CA ASN A 31 3.61 -13.66 -5.36
C ASN A 31 3.05 -13.72 -3.95
N ALA A 32 2.13 -12.81 -3.64
CA ALA A 32 1.31 -12.81 -2.43
C ALA A 32 -0.16 -12.60 -2.79
N VAL A 33 -1.07 -13.18 -2.02
CA VAL A 33 -2.51 -13.07 -2.29
C VAL A 33 -3.24 -12.61 -1.04
N ILE A 34 -3.89 -11.45 -1.12
CA ILE A 34 -4.78 -10.91 -0.09
C ILE A 34 -6.21 -11.33 -0.43
N THR A 35 -6.73 -12.27 0.35
CA THR A 35 -8.06 -12.84 0.14
C THR A 35 -9.14 -12.11 0.92
N ARG A 36 -10.41 -12.33 0.54
CA ARG A 36 -11.57 -11.85 1.29
C ARG A 36 -11.55 -12.27 2.76
N SER A 37 -11.09 -13.49 3.08
CA SER A 37 -11.03 -13.98 4.46
C SER A 37 -10.08 -13.13 5.30
N ILE A 38 -8.85 -12.87 4.81
CA ILE A 38 -7.86 -12.04 5.51
C ILE A 38 -8.43 -10.66 5.80
N VAL A 39 -9.07 -10.05 4.80
CA VAL A 39 -9.68 -8.72 4.91
C VAL A 39 -10.85 -8.72 5.89
N ALA A 40 -11.73 -9.73 5.80
CA ALA A 40 -12.90 -9.82 6.68
C ALA A 40 -12.51 -10.00 8.15
N ASP A 41 -11.50 -10.81 8.42
CA ASP A 41 -11.01 -11.07 9.77
C ASP A 41 -10.44 -9.79 10.40
N VAL A 42 -9.57 -9.08 9.70
CA VAL A 42 -8.98 -7.83 10.22
C VAL A 42 -10.01 -6.71 10.36
N ILE A 43 -11.01 -6.62 9.47
CA ILE A 43 -12.14 -5.69 9.59
C ILE A 43 -12.92 -5.99 10.87
N SER A 44 -13.23 -7.26 11.13
CA SER A 44 -13.98 -7.68 12.33
C SER A 44 -13.25 -7.27 13.62
N VAL A 45 -11.93 -7.44 13.66
CA VAL A 45 -11.09 -7.00 14.78
C VAL A 45 -11.16 -5.48 14.95
N ALA A 46 -10.96 -4.73 13.86
CA ALA A 46 -11.00 -3.27 13.89
C ALA A 46 -12.37 -2.73 14.36
N GLN A 47 -13.46 -3.32 13.90
CA GLN A 47 -14.83 -2.96 14.30
C GLN A 47 -15.07 -3.25 15.77
N THR A 48 -14.69 -4.43 16.25
CA THR A 48 -14.84 -4.83 17.66
C THR A 48 -14.05 -3.88 18.56
N ASP A 49 -12.82 -3.57 18.20
CA ASP A 49 -11.98 -2.64 18.98
C ASP A 49 -12.51 -1.21 18.93
N SER A 50 -13.02 -0.76 17.79
CA SER A 50 -13.67 0.54 17.63
C SER A 50 -14.89 0.70 18.53
N ILE A 51 -15.73 -0.32 18.63
CA ILE A 51 -16.89 -0.34 19.54
C ILE A 51 -16.42 -0.30 21.00
N LYS A 52 -15.47 -1.18 21.36
CA LYS A 52 -14.93 -1.29 22.71
C LYS A 52 -14.35 0.02 23.24
N HIS A 53 -13.73 0.83 22.36
CA HIS A 53 -13.10 2.11 22.72
C HIS A 53 -13.99 3.33 22.41
N GLY A 54 -15.24 3.14 21.98
CA GLY A 54 -16.17 4.24 21.68
C GLY A 54 -15.74 5.10 20.48
N ASN A 55 -14.97 4.54 19.54
CA ASN A 55 -14.38 5.26 18.41
C ASN A 55 -15.12 5.05 17.08
N THR A 56 -16.33 4.54 17.09
CA THR A 56 -17.09 4.15 15.90
C THR A 56 -17.32 5.32 14.91
N LYS A 57 -17.45 6.55 15.43
CA LYS A 57 -17.64 7.76 14.61
C LYS A 57 -16.47 8.04 13.65
N ASN A 58 -15.25 7.62 14.01
CA ASN A 58 -14.06 7.85 13.19
C ASN A 58 -13.83 6.73 12.15
N GLY A 59 -14.60 5.64 12.24
CA GLY A 59 -14.49 4.48 11.36
C GLY A 59 -13.28 3.60 11.68
N ILE A 60 -12.91 2.75 10.72
CA ILE A 60 -11.84 1.79 10.84
C ILE A 60 -10.81 1.92 9.74
N ALA A 61 -9.57 1.56 10.05
CA ALA A 61 -8.49 1.34 9.09
C ALA A 61 -7.93 -0.06 9.27
N VAL A 62 -7.42 -0.66 8.20
CA VAL A 62 -6.85 -1.99 8.24
C VAL A 62 -5.49 -2.04 7.57
N VAL A 63 -4.59 -2.83 8.12
CA VAL A 63 -3.23 -3.05 7.62
C VAL A 63 -3.05 -4.53 7.37
N VAL A 64 -2.59 -4.88 6.18
CA VAL A 64 -2.19 -6.24 5.82
C VAL A 64 -0.69 -6.26 5.59
N PRO A 65 0.09 -6.85 6.52
CA PRO A 65 1.52 -7.01 6.31
C PRO A 65 1.79 -8.07 5.24
N VAL A 66 2.77 -7.79 4.38
CA VAL A 66 3.27 -8.72 3.37
C VAL A 66 4.74 -8.97 3.64
N GLU A 67 5.06 -10.18 4.09
CA GLU A 67 6.42 -10.58 4.44
C GLU A 67 7.19 -10.93 3.16
N ILE A 68 8.15 -10.06 2.79
CA ILE A 68 8.96 -10.18 1.58
C ILE A 68 10.36 -10.66 1.94
N SER A 69 10.80 -11.74 1.30
CA SER A 69 12.20 -12.17 1.41
C SER A 69 13.14 -11.12 0.82
N LYS A 70 14.21 -10.78 1.54
CA LYS A 70 15.25 -9.83 1.06
C LYS A 70 15.93 -10.26 -0.24
N ALA A 71 15.84 -11.53 -0.61
CA ALA A 71 16.39 -12.07 -1.85
C ALA A 71 15.57 -11.69 -3.10
N LEU A 72 14.33 -11.24 -2.94
CA LEU A 72 13.45 -10.90 -4.07
C LEU A 72 13.69 -9.46 -4.54
N ALA A 73 13.93 -9.30 -5.84
CA ALA A 73 14.08 -7.98 -6.47
C ALA A 73 12.72 -7.32 -6.78
N GLY A 74 11.65 -8.09 -6.82
CA GLY A 74 10.29 -7.61 -7.09
C GLY A 74 9.24 -8.56 -6.58
N VAL A 75 8.01 -8.05 -6.44
CA VAL A 75 6.86 -8.79 -5.93
C VAL A 75 5.60 -8.42 -6.68
N GLN A 76 4.64 -9.34 -6.65
CA GLN A 76 3.28 -9.14 -7.14
C GLN A 76 2.30 -9.44 -6.00
N ILE A 77 1.55 -8.43 -5.60
CA ILE A 77 0.57 -8.56 -4.51
C ILE A 77 -0.83 -8.50 -5.12
N THR A 78 -1.51 -9.62 -5.10
CA THR A 78 -2.87 -9.74 -5.61
C THR A 78 -3.88 -9.42 -4.51
N LEU A 79 -4.69 -8.39 -4.71
CA LEU A 79 -5.91 -8.15 -3.94
C LEU A 79 -7.08 -8.76 -4.72
N LYS A 80 -7.70 -9.79 -4.16
CA LYS A 80 -8.85 -10.45 -4.80
C LYS A 80 -10.02 -9.48 -4.97
N ALA A 81 -10.77 -9.59 -6.05
CA ALA A 81 -11.91 -8.72 -6.36
C ALA A 81 -12.93 -8.68 -5.21
N ASP A 82 -13.25 -9.84 -4.63
CA ASP A 82 -14.17 -9.94 -3.50
C ASP A 82 -13.58 -9.40 -2.17
N ALA A 83 -12.25 -9.32 -2.05
CA ALA A 83 -11.58 -8.65 -0.94
C ALA A 83 -11.68 -7.13 -1.07
N LEU A 84 -11.49 -6.58 -2.28
CA LEU A 84 -11.71 -5.16 -2.56
C LEU A 84 -13.17 -4.76 -2.29
N ASP A 85 -14.14 -5.55 -2.77
CA ASP A 85 -15.55 -5.34 -2.50
C ASP A 85 -15.86 -5.34 -0.99
N LYS A 86 -15.23 -6.25 -0.23
CA LYS A 86 -15.36 -6.30 1.23
C LYS A 86 -14.82 -5.05 1.92
N LEU A 87 -13.67 -4.51 1.49
CA LEU A 87 -13.10 -3.26 2.01
C LEU A 87 -14.07 -2.09 1.80
N VAL A 88 -14.60 -1.97 0.58
CA VAL A 88 -15.53 -0.89 0.20
C VAL A 88 -16.85 -1.01 0.93
N SER A 89 -17.48 -2.19 0.91
CA SER A 89 -18.79 -2.43 1.56
C SER A 89 -18.76 -2.28 3.07
N SER A 90 -17.60 -2.51 3.70
CA SER A 90 -17.40 -2.29 5.13
C SER A 90 -17.03 -0.84 5.49
N GLY A 91 -16.87 0.05 4.51
CA GLY A 91 -16.56 1.46 4.74
C GLY A 91 -15.18 1.71 5.35
N VAL A 92 -14.20 0.84 5.06
CA VAL A 92 -12.82 0.98 5.53
C VAL A 92 -12.25 2.32 5.07
N LYS A 93 -11.88 3.18 6.03
CA LYS A 93 -11.38 4.54 5.74
C LYS A 93 -10.02 4.53 5.09
N ARG A 94 -9.16 3.59 5.49
CA ARG A 94 -7.82 3.39 4.94
C ARG A 94 -7.48 1.90 4.94
N PHE A 95 -7.01 1.41 3.81
CA PHE A 95 -6.41 0.10 3.64
C PHE A 95 -4.93 0.26 3.35
N THR A 96 -4.07 -0.42 4.11
CA THR A 96 -2.62 -0.36 3.93
C THR A 96 -2.06 -1.75 3.64
N ILE A 97 -1.25 -1.85 2.61
CA ILE A 97 -0.36 -2.99 2.36
C ILE A 97 1.01 -2.56 2.89
N ASP A 98 1.48 -3.25 3.93
CA ASP A 98 2.73 -2.97 4.64
C ASP A 98 3.74 -4.04 4.25
N THR A 99 4.84 -3.65 3.59
CA THR A 99 5.81 -4.59 3.02
C THR A 99 7.12 -4.68 3.78
N ASP A 100 7.29 -3.92 4.86
CA ASP A 100 8.49 -3.84 5.71
C ASP A 100 9.82 -3.53 4.99
N SER A 101 10.05 -4.08 3.80
CA SER A 101 11.36 -4.08 3.12
C SER A 101 11.37 -3.38 1.76
N MET A 102 10.21 -3.02 1.22
CA MET A 102 10.09 -2.30 -0.05
C MET A 102 9.29 -1.01 0.14
N ALA A 103 8.14 -0.87 -0.50
CA ALA A 103 7.28 0.30 -0.30
C ALA A 103 5.93 -0.10 0.27
N ASP A 104 5.40 0.69 1.21
CA ASP A 104 4.04 0.52 1.72
C ASP A 104 3.05 1.32 0.90
N PHE A 105 1.83 0.81 0.78
CA PHE A 105 0.77 1.41 -0.02
C PHE A 105 -0.47 1.66 0.82
N GLY A 106 -0.91 2.92 0.86
CA GLY A 106 -2.13 3.31 1.57
C GLY A 106 -3.21 3.78 0.59
N PHE A 107 -4.36 3.11 0.62
CA PHE A 107 -5.53 3.41 -0.18
C PHE A 107 -6.63 3.99 0.69
N MET A 108 -7.03 5.21 0.41
CA MET A 108 -8.18 5.83 1.08
C MET A 108 -9.50 5.27 0.54
N LEU A 109 -10.59 5.37 1.30
CA LEU A 109 -11.90 4.84 0.92
C LEU A 109 -12.35 5.30 -0.48
N ASP A 110 -12.09 6.55 -0.84
CA ASP A 110 -12.51 7.08 -2.15
C ASP A 110 -11.71 6.44 -3.29
N THR A 111 -10.42 6.14 -3.06
CA THR A 111 -9.60 5.39 -4.02
C THR A 111 -10.10 3.94 -4.13
N LEU A 112 -10.40 3.29 -3.00
CA LEU A 112 -10.95 1.93 -3.00
C LEU A 112 -12.29 1.85 -3.74
N LYS A 113 -13.19 2.82 -3.53
CA LYS A 113 -14.47 2.91 -4.24
C LYS A 113 -14.28 3.07 -5.75
N GLU A 114 -13.33 3.93 -6.16
CA GLU A 114 -13.04 4.13 -7.57
C GLU A 114 -12.46 2.88 -8.22
N LEU A 115 -11.51 2.22 -7.56
CA LEU A 115 -10.97 0.93 -8.02
C LEU A 115 -12.08 -0.11 -8.16
N ASN A 116 -12.95 -0.25 -7.14
CA ASN A 116 -14.07 -1.21 -7.17
C ASN A 116 -15.12 -0.90 -8.25
N ARG A 117 -15.26 0.39 -8.62
CA ARG A 117 -16.15 0.81 -9.70
C ARG A 117 -15.58 0.48 -11.09
N GLN A 118 -14.26 0.62 -11.26
CA GLN A 118 -13.60 0.44 -12.55
C GLN A 118 -13.29 -1.02 -12.87
N THR A 119 -13.08 -1.85 -11.85
CA THR A 119 -12.56 -3.20 -12.01
C THR A 119 -13.57 -4.23 -11.53
N THR A 120 -13.54 -5.37 -12.14
CA THR A 120 -14.35 -6.55 -11.77
C THR A 120 -13.49 -7.79 -11.58
N GLY A 121 -12.21 -7.70 -11.94
CA GLY A 121 -11.18 -8.72 -11.75
C GLY A 121 -10.33 -8.46 -10.51
N ASP A 122 -9.36 -9.32 -10.30
CA ASP A 122 -8.38 -9.16 -9.23
C ASP A 122 -7.43 -7.99 -9.54
N LEU A 123 -7.07 -7.22 -8.52
CA LEU A 123 -6.05 -6.19 -8.65
C LEU A 123 -4.67 -6.78 -8.33
N ILE A 124 -3.68 -6.48 -9.16
CA ILE A 124 -2.28 -6.85 -8.90
C ILE A 124 -1.44 -5.58 -8.80
N LEU A 125 -0.88 -5.36 -7.63
CA LEU A 125 0.17 -4.40 -7.40
C LEU A 125 1.50 -5.06 -7.72
N LYS A 126 2.16 -4.63 -8.79
CA LYS A 126 3.51 -5.08 -9.15
C LYS A 126 4.51 -4.03 -8.67
N MET A 127 5.54 -4.48 -7.98
CA MET A 127 6.59 -3.63 -7.47
C MET A 127 7.95 -4.30 -7.71
N LYS A 128 8.88 -3.57 -8.31
CA LYS A 128 10.22 -4.06 -8.61
C LYS A 128 11.25 -3.00 -8.29
N LYS A 129 12.28 -3.38 -7.55
CA LYS A 129 13.45 -2.52 -7.39
C LYS A 129 14.18 -2.43 -8.73
N THR A 130 14.46 -1.21 -9.18
CA THR A 130 15.08 -0.97 -10.48
C THR A 130 16.26 -0.01 -10.35
N ALA A 131 17.11 0.02 -11.37
CA ALA A 131 18.15 1.02 -11.53
C ALA A 131 17.68 2.09 -12.52
N VAL A 132 18.17 3.31 -12.35
CA VAL A 132 17.93 4.39 -13.30
C VAL A 132 18.97 4.29 -14.41
N THR A 133 18.54 4.49 -15.66
CA THR A 133 19.40 4.40 -16.84
C THR A 133 19.96 5.76 -17.30
N SER A 134 19.37 6.86 -16.82
CA SER A 134 19.82 8.22 -17.13
C SER A 134 20.93 8.67 -16.17
N GLN A 135 22.09 9.06 -16.70
CA GLN A 135 23.22 9.59 -15.92
C GLN A 135 22.82 10.82 -15.08
N GLU A 136 21.96 11.68 -15.61
CA GLU A 136 21.48 12.88 -14.91
C GLU A 136 20.62 12.51 -13.70
N VAL A 137 19.72 11.55 -13.89
CA VAL A 137 18.85 11.07 -12.81
C VAL A 137 19.67 10.28 -11.78
N GLU A 138 20.61 9.45 -12.20
CA GLU A 138 21.52 8.72 -11.31
C GLU A 138 22.33 9.70 -10.43
N THR A 139 22.81 10.80 -11.01
CA THR A 139 23.53 11.84 -10.27
C THR A 139 22.63 12.54 -9.24
N ALA A 140 21.36 12.78 -9.58
CA ALA A 140 20.40 13.43 -8.69
C ALA A 140 19.90 12.50 -7.56
N ILE A 141 19.71 11.22 -7.86
CA ILE A 141 19.17 10.23 -6.91
C ILE A 141 20.28 9.59 -6.06
N GLY A 142 21.48 9.39 -6.64
CA GLY A 142 22.58 8.67 -5.97
C GLY A 142 22.20 7.23 -5.67
N ASN A 143 22.51 6.77 -4.46
CA ASN A 143 22.22 5.40 -4.01
C ASN A 143 20.80 5.20 -3.41
N ARG A 144 19.89 6.15 -3.63
CA ARG A 144 18.53 6.06 -3.07
C ARG A 144 17.71 4.99 -3.80
N PRO A 145 16.77 4.32 -3.09
CA PRO A 145 15.99 3.24 -3.68
C PRO A 145 15.06 3.78 -4.76
N VAL A 146 15.01 3.07 -5.89
CA VAL A 146 14.11 3.34 -7.01
C VAL A 146 13.24 2.11 -7.23
N TYR A 147 11.95 2.34 -7.39
CA TYR A 147 10.98 1.27 -7.62
C TYR A 147 10.16 1.56 -8.88
N ASP A 148 9.97 0.53 -9.69
CA ASP A 148 8.92 0.48 -10.69
C ASP A 148 7.67 -0.09 -10.01
N ILE A 149 6.58 0.69 -10.05
CA ILE A 149 5.33 0.38 -9.35
C ILE A 149 4.18 0.54 -10.33
N THR A 150 3.44 -0.55 -10.54
CA THR A 150 2.29 -0.56 -11.44
C THR A 150 1.11 -1.30 -10.84
N LEU A 151 -0.11 -0.85 -11.16
CA LEU A 151 -1.35 -1.48 -10.75
C LEU A 151 -2.09 -2.04 -11.96
N TRP A 152 -2.46 -3.30 -11.90
CA TRP A 152 -3.12 -4.03 -12.98
C TRP A 152 -4.43 -4.66 -12.50
N GLU A 153 -5.40 -4.77 -13.40
CA GLU A 153 -6.54 -5.67 -13.25
C GLU A 153 -6.24 -6.97 -14.01
N VAL A 154 -6.55 -8.11 -13.38
CA VAL A 154 -6.55 -9.42 -14.05
C VAL A 154 -7.96 -9.96 -14.08
N LYS A 155 -8.48 -10.10 -15.31
CA LYS A 155 -9.79 -10.64 -15.57
C LYS A 155 -9.72 -11.67 -16.70
N ASN A 156 -10.20 -12.90 -16.44
CA ASN A 156 -10.17 -13.98 -17.41
C ASN A 156 -8.78 -14.23 -18.04
N GLY A 157 -7.71 -14.10 -17.22
CA GLY A 157 -6.33 -14.27 -17.66
C GLY A 157 -5.74 -13.11 -18.46
N LYS A 158 -6.49 -12.01 -18.65
CA LYS A 158 -6.02 -10.81 -19.33
C LYS A 158 -5.64 -9.74 -18.30
N GLU A 159 -4.45 -9.17 -18.45
CA GLU A 159 -3.97 -8.04 -17.67
C GLU A 159 -4.30 -6.71 -18.36
N THR A 160 -4.74 -5.73 -17.60
CA THR A 160 -5.01 -4.35 -18.05
C THR A 160 -4.50 -3.38 -17.01
N VAL A 161 -3.76 -2.36 -17.42
CA VAL A 161 -3.28 -1.31 -16.49
C VAL A 161 -4.48 -0.54 -15.92
N VAL A 162 -4.46 -0.33 -14.60
CA VAL A 162 -5.51 0.42 -13.89
C VAL A 162 -5.08 1.88 -13.75
N ASN A 163 -5.93 2.79 -14.18
CA ASN A 163 -5.76 4.21 -13.95
C ASN A 163 -6.53 4.64 -12.70
N LEU A 164 -5.91 5.43 -11.85
CA LEU A 164 -6.52 5.91 -10.61
C LEU A 164 -7.57 7.03 -10.81
N SER A 165 -7.78 7.49 -12.04
CA SER A 165 -8.78 8.53 -12.38
C SER A 165 -8.73 9.78 -11.48
N GLY A 166 -7.51 10.27 -11.22
CA GLY A 166 -7.27 11.43 -10.36
C GLY A 166 -7.35 11.15 -8.85
N LYS A 167 -7.56 9.88 -8.43
CA LYS A 167 -7.40 9.47 -7.04
C LYS A 167 -5.94 9.25 -6.70
N THR A 168 -5.62 9.30 -5.41
CA THR A 168 -4.25 9.18 -4.90
C THR A 168 -4.06 7.91 -4.10
N VAL A 169 -2.85 7.37 -4.16
CA VAL A 169 -2.34 6.32 -3.28
C VAL A 169 -1.15 6.90 -2.52
N SER A 170 -1.11 6.71 -1.21
CA SER A 170 0.08 7.06 -0.45
C SER A 170 1.10 5.93 -0.58
N ILE A 171 2.36 6.31 -0.85
CA ILE A 171 3.47 5.36 -0.95
C ILE A 171 4.53 5.80 0.08
N ALA A 172 4.89 4.89 0.98
CA ALA A 172 5.97 5.11 1.93
C ALA A 172 7.15 4.20 1.58
N ILE A 173 8.27 4.80 1.17
CA ILE A 173 9.49 4.06 0.80
C ILE A 173 10.44 4.09 2.00
N PRO A 174 10.84 2.94 2.56
CA PRO A 174 11.79 2.89 3.65
C PRO A 174 13.17 3.35 3.16
N TYR A 175 13.71 4.37 3.83
CA TYR A 175 15.02 4.92 3.54
C TYR A 175 15.75 5.31 4.82
N THR A 176 17.00 4.89 4.95
CA THR A 176 17.87 5.32 6.03
C THR A 176 18.80 6.42 5.50
N PRO A 177 18.64 7.67 5.93
CA PRO A 177 19.49 8.78 5.48
C PRO A 177 20.97 8.53 5.79
N ALA A 178 21.85 8.93 4.88
CA ALA A 178 23.28 8.97 5.13
C ALA A 178 23.62 10.05 6.18
N LYS A 179 24.82 9.97 6.79
CA LYS A 179 25.23 10.89 7.86
C LYS A 179 25.21 12.37 7.49
N ASN A 180 25.38 12.67 6.20
CA ASN A 180 25.39 14.05 5.64
C ASN A 180 24.03 14.48 5.07
N GLU A 181 23.00 13.65 5.14
CA GLU A 181 21.66 13.98 4.68
C GLU A 181 20.78 14.48 5.83
N GLN A 182 20.03 15.52 5.56
CA GLN A 182 19.03 16.03 6.51
C GLN A 182 17.66 15.44 6.16
N PRO A 183 17.03 14.66 7.06
CA PRO A 183 15.75 14.01 6.78
C PRO A 183 14.64 14.96 6.31
N GLY A 184 14.66 16.21 6.81
CA GLY A 184 13.71 17.26 6.40
C GLY A 184 13.85 17.72 4.95
N ASN A 185 14.97 17.43 4.30
CA ASN A 185 15.29 17.84 2.92
C ASN A 185 15.16 16.67 1.93
N LEU A 186 14.58 15.55 2.35
CA LEU A 186 14.36 14.40 1.48
C LEU A 186 12.98 14.52 0.80
N TYR A 187 12.98 14.38 -0.52
CA TYR A 187 11.78 14.42 -1.34
C TYR A 187 11.68 13.14 -2.17
N ALA A 188 10.46 12.66 -2.37
CA ALA A 188 10.19 11.67 -3.39
C ALA A 188 10.18 12.34 -4.77
N VAL A 189 10.67 11.64 -5.77
CA VAL A 189 10.59 12.05 -7.17
C VAL A 189 9.94 10.95 -8.00
N TYR A 190 9.16 11.36 -8.98
CA TYR A 190 8.68 10.48 -10.03
C TYR A 190 9.57 10.67 -11.26
N VAL A 191 9.99 9.56 -11.86
CA VAL A 191 10.75 9.55 -13.11
C VAL A 191 9.88 8.89 -14.16
N ASP A 192 9.57 9.61 -15.23
CA ASP A 192 8.76 9.09 -16.33
C ASP A 192 9.59 8.20 -17.29
N GLU A 193 8.92 7.61 -18.28
CA GLU A 193 9.55 6.72 -19.29
C GLU A 193 10.63 7.42 -20.12
N ASN A 194 10.60 8.76 -20.21
CA ASN A 194 11.57 9.57 -20.93
C ASN A 194 12.73 10.05 -20.04
N GLY A 195 12.71 9.69 -18.75
CA GLY A 195 13.71 10.11 -17.78
C GLY A 195 13.46 11.51 -17.18
N ASN A 196 12.31 12.13 -17.43
CA ASN A 196 11.96 13.41 -16.81
C ASN A 196 11.64 13.23 -15.33
N VAL A 197 12.20 14.10 -14.49
CA VAL A 197 12.03 14.07 -13.04
C VAL A 197 10.93 15.04 -12.62
N GLN A 198 9.93 14.54 -11.91
CA GLN A 198 8.92 15.35 -11.25
C GLN A 198 9.08 15.25 -9.74
N TRP A 199 9.18 16.39 -9.09
CA TRP A 199 9.23 16.47 -7.64
C TRP A 199 7.84 16.24 -7.06
N ILE A 200 7.74 15.24 -6.19
CA ILE A 200 6.51 14.99 -5.43
C ILE A 200 6.65 15.76 -4.12
N SER A 201 5.75 16.71 -3.88
CA SER A 201 5.74 17.42 -2.61
C SER A 201 5.45 16.45 -1.47
N LYS A 202 6.17 16.61 -0.36
CA LYS A 202 5.87 15.93 0.90
C LYS A 202 4.48 16.39 1.35
N SER A 203 3.55 15.47 1.44
CA SER A 203 2.23 15.70 2.06
C SER A 203 2.34 15.57 3.58
#